data_e530791f281bc2071d55c81fdd843a25
#
_entry.id   e530791f281bc2071d55c81fdd843a25
#
_cell.length_a   1.000
_cell.length_b   1.000
_cell.length_c   1.000
_cell.angle_alpha   90.00
_cell.angle_beta   90.00
_cell.angle_gamma   90.00
#
_symmetry.space_group_name_H-M   'P 1'
#
loop_
_entity.id
_entity.type
_entity.pdbx_description
1 polymer ?
#
loop_
_entity_poly.entity_id
_entity_poly.type
_entity_poly.pdbx_seq_one_letter_code
_entity_poly.pdbx_strand_id
1 'polypeptide(L)'
;MALKDLLSTSPDQVRDIEISEELLRQDLDKYRELIAYWRMYPDRLIDYYCSLNPDNRFHLFFYQRLFLRCLMRHKVVYATFVRAWSKSFMSVMGLMLKCILYPGAKVFTVAGGKEQSAQIVSSKIDEICTLIPAMEREII
;
A
#
# COMPACT_ATOMS: atom_id res chain seq x y z
N MET A 1 21.00 -15.58 0.16
CA MET A 1 19.89 -15.48 -0.82
C MET A 1 19.20 -14.14 -0.60
N ALA A 2 19.09 -13.30 -1.61
CA ALA A 2 18.49 -11.97 -1.45
C ALA A 2 16.94 -12.10 -1.41
N LEU A 3 16.27 -11.17 -0.73
CA LEU A 3 14.80 -11.12 -0.65
C LEU A 3 14.13 -11.20 -2.05
N LYS A 4 14.79 -10.66 -3.08
CA LYS A 4 14.37 -10.77 -4.48
C LYS A 4 14.29 -12.21 -4.99
N ASP A 5 15.20 -13.06 -4.55
CA ASP A 5 15.27 -14.45 -4.98
C ASP A 5 14.17 -15.29 -4.34
N LEU A 6 13.79 -14.97 -3.08
CA LEU A 6 12.65 -15.59 -2.39
C LEU A 6 11.30 -15.22 -3.01
N LEU A 7 11.15 -13.98 -3.50
CA LEU A 7 9.92 -13.51 -4.15
C LEU A 7 9.74 -14.06 -5.58
N SER A 8 10.83 -14.51 -6.22
CA SER A 8 10.82 -15.13 -7.55
C SER A 8 10.68 -16.66 -7.52
N THR A 9 10.82 -17.28 -6.34
CA THR A 9 10.80 -18.73 -6.16
C THR A 9 9.36 -19.24 -6.06
N SER A 10 9.03 -20.35 -6.69
CA SER A 10 7.70 -20.94 -6.57
C SER A 10 7.45 -21.45 -5.14
N PRO A 11 6.19 -21.48 -4.65
CA PRO A 11 5.87 -21.94 -3.29
C PRO A 11 6.40 -23.34 -2.97
N ASP A 12 6.52 -24.20 -3.97
CA ASP A 12 7.02 -25.58 -3.79
C ASP A 12 8.55 -25.61 -3.61
N GLN A 13 9.29 -24.70 -4.19
CA GLN A 13 10.73 -24.59 -4.02
C GLN A 13 11.15 -23.98 -2.68
N VAL A 14 10.26 -23.21 -2.04
CA VAL A 14 10.51 -22.61 -0.72
C VAL A 14 10.46 -23.66 0.40
N ARG A 15 9.75 -24.78 0.21
CA ARG A 15 9.61 -25.83 1.23
C ARG A 15 10.89 -26.59 1.52
N ASP A 16 11.84 -26.62 0.58
CA ASP A 16 13.09 -27.37 0.69
C ASP A 16 14.28 -26.52 1.18
N ILE A 17 14.04 -25.26 1.53
CA ILE A 17 15.10 -24.38 2.02
C ILE A 17 15.20 -24.50 3.55
N GLU A 18 16.26 -25.10 4.04
CA GLU A 18 16.64 -25.01 5.45
C GLU A 18 17.02 -23.56 5.79
N ILE A 19 16.08 -22.85 6.39
CA ILE A 19 16.30 -21.47 6.84
C ILE A 19 16.90 -21.56 8.25
N SER A 20 18.18 -21.17 8.39
CA SER A 20 18.78 -21.04 9.72
C SER A 20 18.10 -19.92 10.51
N GLU A 21 17.95 -20.07 11.85
CA GLU A 21 17.37 -19.04 12.71
C GLU A 21 18.07 -17.68 12.58
N GLU A 22 19.37 -17.69 12.29
CA GLU A 22 20.18 -16.50 12.15
C GLU A 22 19.86 -15.74 10.85
N LEU A 23 19.66 -16.46 9.75
CA LEU A 23 19.22 -15.90 8.48
C LEU A 23 17.81 -15.29 8.60
N LEU A 24 16.92 -16.00 9.29
CA LEU A 24 15.56 -15.54 9.56
C LEU A 24 15.54 -14.25 10.38
N ARG A 25 16.39 -14.12 11.39
CA ARG A 25 16.52 -12.89 12.19
C ARG A 25 17.03 -11.72 11.36
N GLN A 26 18.06 -11.92 10.53
CA GLN A 26 18.59 -10.87 9.66
C GLN A 26 17.56 -10.40 8.64
N ASP A 27 16.78 -11.31 8.07
CA ASP A 27 15.74 -10.95 7.13
C ASP A 27 14.55 -10.26 7.80
N LEU A 28 14.20 -10.65 9.02
CA LEU A 28 13.17 -9.96 9.82
C LEU A 28 13.57 -8.52 10.15
N ASP A 29 14.83 -8.27 10.49
CA ASP A 29 15.30 -6.92 10.78
C ASP A 29 15.30 -6.04 9.53
N LYS A 30 15.75 -6.56 8.40
CA LYS A 30 15.65 -5.86 7.10
C LYS A 30 14.19 -5.58 6.73
N TYR A 31 13.29 -6.52 6.97
CA TYR A 31 11.87 -6.34 6.73
C TYR A 31 11.28 -5.24 7.61
N ARG A 32 11.65 -5.19 8.90
CA ARG A 32 11.23 -4.14 9.83
C ARG A 32 11.71 -2.76 9.38
N GLU A 33 12.97 -2.65 8.92
CA GLU A 33 13.53 -1.42 8.37
C GLU A 33 12.76 -0.98 7.13
N LEU A 34 12.44 -1.90 6.23
CA LEU A 34 11.68 -1.63 5.03
C LEU A 34 10.25 -1.14 5.34
N ILE A 35 9.56 -1.77 6.27
CA ILE A 35 8.25 -1.33 6.73
C ILE A 35 8.32 0.05 7.37
N ALA A 36 9.33 0.31 8.22
CA ALA A 36 9.55 1.61 8.83
C ALA A 36 9.78 2.69 7.75
N TYR A 37 10.57 2.38 6.73
CA TYR A 37 10.78 3.26 5.59
C TYR A 37 9.47 3.57 4.84
N TRP A 38 8.66 2.55 4.54
CA TRP A 38 7.38 2.74 3.84
C TRP A 38 6.34 3.50 4.69
N ARG A 39 6.38 3.36 6.02
CA ARG A 39 5.56 4.18 6.92
C ARG A 39 5.91 5.67 6.84
N MET A 40 7.18 5.98 6.64
CA MET A 40 7.64 7.36 6.43
C MET A 40 7.39 7.86 5.01
N TYR A 41 7.49 6.97 4.00
CA TYR A 41 7.40 7.26 2.59
C TYR A 41 6.40 6.31 1.88
N PRO A 42 5.09 6.43 2.17
CA PRO A 42 4.08 5.51 1.64
C PRO A 42 3.95 5.56 0.12
N ASP A 43 4.29 6.68 -0.50
CA ASP A 43 4.37 6.84 -1.94
C ASP A 43 5.40 5.90 -2.58
N ARG A 44 6.47 5.54 -1.86
CA ARG A 44 7.48 4.59 -2.34
C ARG A 44 6.97 3.14 -2.34
N LEU A 45 6.05 2.81 -1.45
CA LEU A 45 5.36 1.51 -1.50
C LEU A 45 4.50 1.40 -2.76
N ILE A 46 3.81 2.48 -3.16
CA ILE A 46 3.07 2.50 -4.43
C ILE A 46 4.03 2.35 -5.62
N ASP A 47 5.16 3.07 -5.64
CA ASP A 47 6.17 2.90 -6.68
C ASP A 47 6.67 1.44 -6.75
N TYR A 48 6.85 0.79 -5.60
CA TYR A 48 7.23 -0.62 -5.53
C TYR A 48 6.16 -1.53 -6.16
N TYR A 49 4.88 -1.39 -5.78
CA TYR A 49 3.79 -2.16 -6.38
C TYR A 49 3.68 -1.94 -7.89
N CYS A 50 3.85 -0.72 -8.35
CA CYS A 50 3.87 -0.42 -9.78
C CYS A 50 5.06 -1.09 -10.51
N SER A 51 6.21 -1.21 -9.85
CA SER A 51 7.41 -1.84 -10.42
C SER A 51 7.30 -3.35 -10.57
N LEU A 52 6.36 -4.00 -9.87
CA LEU A 52 6.11 -5.45 -10.00
C LEU A 52 5.47 -5.83 -11.34
N ASN A 53 4.86 -4.89 -12.03
CA ASN A 53 4.32 -5.07 -13.36
C ASN A 53 5.02 -4.12 -14.34
N PRO A 54 5.88 -4.63 -15.25
CA PRO A 54 6.63 -3.80 -16.20
C PRO A 54 5.74 -2.97 -17.13
N ASP A 55 4.52 -3.41 -17.39
CA ASP A 55 3.56 -2.74 -18.27
C ASP A 55 2.76 -1.65 -17.54
N ASN A 56 2.94 -1.52 -16.22
CA ASN A 56 2.20 -0.54 -15.44
C ASN A 56 2.70 0.87 -15.72
N ARG A 57 1.79 1.72 -16.20
CA ARG A 57 2.05 3.13 -16.50
C ARG A 57 1.56 4.08 -15.41
N PHE A 58 0.97 3.55 -14.33
CA PHE A 58 0.50 4.39 -13.24
C PHE A 58 1.68 5.00 -12.46
N HIS A 59 1.61 6.28 -12.20
CA HIS A 59 2.56 7.00 -11.35
C HIS A 59 1.86 8.12 -10.59
N LEU A 60 2.34 8.37 -9.38
CA LEU A 60 1.81 9.41 -8.52
C LEU A 60 2.39 10.77 -8.91
N PHE A 61 1.52 11.78 -8.99
CA PHE A 61 1.92 13.18 -9.09
C PHE A 61 2.51 13.68 -7.76
N PHE A 62 3.26 14.77 -7.81
CA PHE A 62 3.92 15.33 -6.63
C PHE A 62 2.95 15.63 -5.48
N TYR A 63 1.81 16.26 -5.75
CA TYR A 63 0.82 16.58 -4.72
C TYR A 63 0.18 15.34 -4.08
N GLN A 64 0.02 14.26 -4.84
CA GLN A 64 -0.50 12.98 -4.35
C GLN A 64 0.50 12.34 -3.39
N ARG A 65 1.79 12.37 -3.73
CA ARG A 65 2.87 11.91 -2.84
C ARG A 65 2.90 12.68 -1.53
N LEU A 66 2.80 14.00 -1.62
CA LEU A 66 2.75 14.87 -0.44
C LEU A 66 1.56 14.54 0.47
N PHE A 67 0.38 14.38 -0.14
CA PHE A 67 -0.83 14.02 0.60
C PHE A 67 -0.71 12.68 1.34
N LEU A 68 -0.22 11.63 0.68
CA LEU A 68 0.00 10.33 1.31
C LEU A 68 1.00 10.41 2.47
N ARG A 69 2.08 11.17 2.32
CA ARG A 69 3.05 11.39 3.40
C ARG A 69 2.43 12.13 4.57
N CYS A 70 1.60 13.13 4.31
CA CYS A 70 0.87 13.84 5.38
C CYS A 70 -0.08 12.90 6.13
N LEU A 71 -0.85 12.06 5.42
CA LEU A 71 -1.77 11.10 6.02
C LEU A 71 -1.09 10.11 6.98
N MET A 72 0.14 9.71 6.67
CA MET A 72 0.89 8.76 7.52
C MET A 72 1.58 9.42 8.70
N ARG A 73 2.02 10.67 8.56
CA ARG A 73 2.84 11.37 9.56
C ARG A 73 2.04 12.12 10.61
N HIS A 74 0.84 12.55 10.26
CA HIS A 74 0.04 13.42 11.14
C HIS A 74 -1.20 12.69 11.66
N LYS A 75 -1.55 12.95 12.92
CA LYS A 75 -2.77 12.42 13.56
C LYS A 75 -4.05 13.01 12.96
N VAL A 76 -3.98 14.26 12.54
CA VAL A 76 -5.09 14.98 11.93
C VAL A 76 -4.58 15.67 10.67
N VAL A 77 -5.30 15.45 9.58
CA VAL A 77 -5.00 16.11 8.30
C VAL A 77 -6.30 16.73 7.78
N TYR A 78 -6.26 18.02 7.57
CA TYR A 78 -7.32 18.75 6.88
C TYR A 78 -6.84 19.09 5.48
N ALA A 79 -7.56 18.61 4.46
CA ALA A 79 -7.17 18.81 3.08
C ALA A 79 -8.34 19.34 2.24
N THR A 80 -8.08 20.41 1.52
CA THR A 80 -9.03 20.99 0.57
C THR A 80 -8.56 20.72 -0.85
N PHE A 81 -9.44 20.13 -1.65
CA PHE A 81 -9.16 19.80 -3.04
C PHE A 81 -10.16 20.49 -3.96
N VAL A 82 -9.70 20.93 -5.09
CA VAL A 82 -10.59 21.32 -6.20
C VAL A 82 -11.21 20.07 -6.84
N ARG A 83 -12.28 20.26 -7.61
CA ARG A 83 -12.90 19.14 -8.36
C ARG A 83 -11.89 18.49 -9.29
N ALA A 84 -12.04 17.18 -9.50
CA ALA A 84 -11.20 16.34 -10.37
C ALA A 84 -9.74 16.13 -9.90
N TRP A 85 -9.36 16.55 -8.68
CA TRP A 85 -8.02 16.33 -8.12
C TRP A 85 -7.90 15.02 -7.36
N SER A 86 -8.59 13.98 -7.80
CA SER A 86 -8.47 12.61 -7.28
C SER A 86 -8.68 12.47 -5.75
N LYS A 87 -9.46 13.36 -5.13
CA LYS A 87 -9.67 13.38 -3.67
C LYS A 87 -10.09 12.02 -3.11
N SER A 88 -11.18 11.46 -3.60
CA SER A 88 -11.72 10.18 -3.13
C SER A 88 -10.77 9.02 -3.41
N PHE A 89 -10.16 8.99 -4.59
CA PHE A 89 -9.16 8.01 -4.97
C PHE A 89 -7.96 8.02 -4.01
N MET A 90 -7.39 9.20 -3.77
CA MET A 90 -6.25 9.35 -2.87
C MET A 90 -6.58 9.06 -1.41
N SER A 91 -7.79 9.40 -0.96
CA SER A 91 -8.24 9.08 0.39
C SER A 91 -8.36 7.58 0.59
N VAL A 92 -9.00 6.86 -0.34
CA VAL A 92 -9.12 5.40 -0.27
C VAL A 92 -7.76 4.73 -0.39
N MET A 93 -6.90 5.17 -1.30
CA MET A 93 -5.53 4.67 -1.42
C MET A 93 -4.76 4.84 -0.10
N GLY A 94 -4.87 5.99 0.55
CA GLY A 94 -4.25 6.22 1.86
C GLY A 94 -4.77 5.30 2.96
N LEU A 95 -6.08 5.00 2.97
CA LEU A 95 -6.69 4.04 3.89
C LEU A 95 -6.19 2.61 3.63
N MET A 96 -6.10 2.18 2.38
CA MET A 96 -5.53 0.87 2.00
C MET A 96 -4.08 0.74 2.48
N LEU A 97 -3.24 1.74 2.20
CA LEU A 97 -1.85 1.77 2.68
C LEU A 97 -1.76 1.74 4.20
N LYS A 98 -2.71 2.39 4.89
CA LYS A 98 -2.77 2.35 6.35
C LYS A 98 -3.05 0.94 6.86
N CYS A 99 -3.97 0.22 6.23
CA CYS A 99 -4.28 -1.18 6.58
C CYS A 99 -3.08 -2.11 6.30
N ILE A 100 -2.40 -1.94 5.17
CA ILE A 100 -1.24 -2.75 4.79
C ILE A 100 -0.07 -2.52 5.75
N LEU A 101 0.26 -1.26 6.04
CA LEU A 101 1.44 -0.89 6.84
C LEU A 101 1.23 -1.03 8.35
N TYR A 102 -0.01 -1.11 8.81
CA TYR A 102 -0.36 -1.23 10.23
C TYR A 102 -1.36 -2.37 10.42
N PRO A 103 -0.89 -3.62 10.53
CA PRO A 103 -1.75 -4.78 10.74
C PRO A 103 -2.70 -4.58 11.92
N GLY A 104 -3.98 -4.90 11.70
CA GLY A 104 -5.03 -4.69 12.72
C GLY A 104 -5.59 -3.27 12.79
N ALA A 105 -5.14 -2.34 11.96
CA ALA A 105 -5.73 -1.00 11.88
C ALA A 105 -7.19 -1.08 11.42
N LYS A 106 -8.07 -0.40 12.15
CA LYS A 106 -9.49 -0.22 11.77
C LYS A 106 -9.65 1.17 11.20
N VAL A 107 -10.18 1.25 9.99
CA VAL A 107 -10.42 2.51 9.30
C VAL A 107 -11.90 2.72 9.07
N PHE A 108 -12.37 3.95 9.21
CA PHE A 108 -13.76 4.32 9.03
C PHE A 108 -13.86 5.47 8.05
N THR A 109 -14.83 5.37 7.16
CA THR A 109 -15.17 6.43 6.20
C THR A 109 -16.55 6.97 6.54
N VAL A 110 -16.66 8.28 6.56
CA VAL A 110 -17.94 8.96 6.81
C VAL A 110 -18.26 9.87 5.62
N ALA A 111 -19.47 9.76 5.10
CA ALA A 111 -20.01 10.61 4.06
C ALA A 111 -21.44 11.02 4.44
N GLY A 112 -22.12 11.77 3.57
CA GLY A 112 -23.48 12.23 3.81
C GLY A 112 -24.53 11.11 3.95
N GLY A 113 -24.21 9.87 3.53
CA GLY A 113 -25.06 8.68 3.70
C GLY A 113 -24.22 7.42 3.78
N LYS A 114 -24.70 6.41 4.53
CA LYS A 114 -23.99 5.14 4.75
C LYS A 114 -23.77 4.38 3.44
N GLU A 115 -24.78 4.28 2.60
CA GLU A 115 -24.69 3.59 1.30
C GLU A 115 -23.75 4.32 0.36
N GLN A 116 -23.77 5.65 0.36
CA GLN A 116 -22.86 6.46 -0.45
C GLN A 116 -21.39 6.26 -0.05
N SER A 117 -21.10 6.18 1.26
CA SER A 117 -19.75 5.89 1.75
C SER A 117 -19.25 4.52 1.28
N ALA A 118 -20.08 3.49 1.45
CA ALA A 118 -19.73 2.12 1.04
C ALA A 118 -19.48 2.03 -0.47
N GLN A 119 -20.34 2.63 -1.26
CA GLN A 119 -20.23 2.65 -2.72
C GLN A 119 -18.98 3.36 -3.22
N ILE A 120 -18.64 4.52 -2.62
CA ILE A 120 -17.42 5.27 -2.97
C ILE A 120 -16.18 4.43 -2.65
N VAL A 121 -16.12 3.83 -1.47
CA VAL A 121 -14.96 3.02 -1.05
C VAL A 121 -14.79 1.81 -1.96
N SER A 122 -15.84 1.02 -2.18
CA SER A 122 -15.79 -0.17 -3.05
C SER A 122 -15.34 0.20 -4.47
N SER A 123 -16.01 1.15 -5.10
CA SER A 123 -15.68 1.60 -6.44
C SER A 123 -14.23 2.11 -6.57
N LYS A 124 -13.69 2.76 -5.54
CA LYS A 124 -12.30 3.26 -5.58
C LYS A 124 -11.28 2.17 -5.29
N ILE A 125 -11.60 1.16 -4.49
CA ILE A 125 -10.77 -0.03 -4.32
C ILE A 125 -10.63 -0.75 -5.66
N ASP A 126 -11.73 -1.00 -6.36
CA ASP A 126 -11.72 -1.65 -7.67
C ASP A 126 -10.89 -0.86 -8.70
N GLU A 127 -11.03 0.47 -8.71
CA GLU A 127 -10.23 1.35 -9.57
C GLU A 127 -8.73 1.26 -9.24
N ILE A 128 -8.36 1.27 -7.96
CA ILE A 128 -6.97 1.17 -7.51
C ILE A 128 -6.39 -0.19 -7.89
N CYS A 129 -7.11 -1.28 -7.67
CA CYS A 129 -6.67 -2.64 -8.01
C CYS A 129 -6.53 -2.82 -9.54
N THR A 130 -7.38 -2.17 -10.33
CA THR A 130 -7.26 -2.16 -11.78
C THR A 130 -5.99 -1.43 -12.24
N LEU A 131 -5.68 -0.30 -11.62
CA LEU A 131 -4.48 0.51 -11.94
C LEU A 131 -3.19 -0.11 -11.39
N ILE A 132 -3.27 -0.78 -10.25
CA ILE A 132 -2.14 -1.37 -9.55
C ILE A 132 -2.51 -2.80 -9.13
N PRO A 133 -2.47 -3.77 -10.07
CA PRO A 133 -2.95 -5.14 -9.81
C PRO A 133 -2.23 -5.85 -8.65
N ALA A 134 -1.00 -5.44 -8.35
CA ALA A 134 -0.24 -6.00 -7.22
C ALA A 134 -0.89 -5.69 -5.85
N MET A 135 -1.69 -4.62 -5.74
CA MET A 135 -2.41 -4.28 -4.50
C MET A 135 -3.62 -5.19 -4.24
N GLU A 136 -4.17 -5.83 -5.28
CA GLU A 136 -5.27 -6.78 -5.11
C GLU A 136 -4.87 -7.97 -4.22
N ARG A 137 -3.60 -8.36 -4.24
CA ARG A 137 -3.06 -9.45 -3.42
C ARG A 137 -3.07 -9.16 -1.92
N GLU A 138 -3.17 -7.90 -1.54
CA GLU A 138 -3.23 -7.47 -0.13
C GLU A 138 -4.67 -7.46 0.42
N ILE A 139 -5.67 -7.71 -0.44
CA ILE A 139 -7.08 -7.77 -0.06
C ILE A 139 -7.45 -9.23 0.15
N ILE A 140 -7.86 -9.57 1.38
CA ILE A 140 -8.30 -10.92 1.78
C ILE A 140 -9.83 -10.92 1.88
#